data_4c30165619e3f673f13677b64bf6b3e8
#
_entry.id   4c30165619e3f673f13677b64bf6b3e8
#
_cell.length_a   1.000
_cell.length_b   1.000
_cell.length_c   1.000
_cell.angle_alpha   90.00
_cell.angle_beta   90.00
_cell.angle_gamma   90.00
#
_symmetry.space_group_name_H-M   'P 1'
#
loop_
_entity.id
_entity.type
_entity.pdbx_description
1 polymer ?
#
loop_
_entity_poly.entity_id
_entity_poly.type
_entity_poly.pdbx_seq_one_letter_code
_entity_poly.pdbx_strand_id
1 'polypeptide(L)'
;SFIGLIAPNIARHLGFIKAKSELIASCVLGALLLCVTDSLAIFLAQWSLDMIPTGTATAGIGAPALIIIARKQMSAQDQLFFSMPKGPKFISPVAYFLLGTMIFGLLALSSLSQPSSDMGYFVIPDAFEWSIRWPRMLTAIFAGGGLAVAGVILQRLVYNPLASPDILGVSAGAVLALIFSSLFMGYSIHSLSPWVAFLGSAIALCLLLFLGKKHQFAPSILILTGISLTAVLEALVQFSLTRVGEGKYTLLAWLAGSTYRVEPESATIMAVVITACIGVALLLSRWVTLIAT
;
A
#
# COMPACT_ATOMS: atom_id res chain seq x y z
N SER A 1 -1.21 2.62 -4.85
CA SER A 1 -0.14 1.70 -4.44
C SER A 1 -0.37 0.32 -5.04
N PHE A 2 0.62 -0.18 -5.76
CA PHE A 2 0.57 -1.48 -6.43
C PHE A 2 0.43 -2.66 -5.46
N ILE A 3 0.85 -2.51 -4.22
CA ILE A 3 0.80 -3.57 -3.20
C ILE A 3 -0.63 -4.00 -2.89
N GLY A 4 -1.53 -3.05 -2.69
CA GLY A 4 -2.96 -3.34 -2.43
C GLY A 4 -3.65 -4.07 -3.58
N LEU A 5 -3.04 -4.05 -4.77
CA LEU A 5 -3.56 -4.71 -5.95
C LEU A 5 -2.91 -6.10 -6.15
N ILE A 6 -1.59 -6.20 -5.96
CA ILE A 6 -0.83 -7.41 -6.24
C ILE A 6 -0.98 -8.46 -5.14
N ALA A 7 -0.87 -8.07 -3.87
CA ALA A 7 -0.88 -9.01 -2.75
C ALA A 7 -2.16 -9.87 -2.68
N PRO A 8 -3.39 -9.32 -2.85
CA PRO A 8 -4.60 -10.13 -2.91
C PRO A 8 -4.64 -11.08 -4.11
N ASN A 9 -4.15 -10.63 -5.26
CA ASN A 9 -4.11 -11.48 -6.45
C ASN A 9 -3.16 -12.67 -6.27
N ILE A 10 -1.98 -12.44 -5.71
CA ILE A 10 -1.04 -13.53 -5.38
C ILE A 10 -1.67 -14.46 -4.34
N ALA A 11 -2.30 -13.95 -3.29
CA ALA A 11 -2.95 -14.76 -2.27
C ALA A 11 -4.00 -15.70 -2.89
N ARG A 12 -4.84 -15.19 -3.79
CA ARG A 12 -5.82 -16.01 -4.52
C ARG A 12 -5.18 -17.07 -5.41
N HIS A 13 -4.11 -16.73 -6.12
CA HIS A 13 -3.36 -17.70 -6.92
C HIS A 13 -2.71 -18.80 -6.07
N LEU A 14 -2.33 -18.52 -4.83
CA LEU A 14 -1.84 -19.49 -3.87
C LEU A 14 -2.96 -20.34 -3.23
N GLY A 15 -4.22 -20.06 -3.54
CA GLY A 15 -5.38 -20.85 -3.09
C GLY A 15 -6.08 -20.30 -1.83
N PHE A 16 -5.75 -19.09 -1.38
CA PHE A 16 -6.44 -18.44 -0.26
C PHE A 16 -7.74 -17.78 -0.74
N ILE A 17 -8.83 -18.53 -0.84
CA ILE A 17 -10.11 -18.06 -1.42
C ILE A 17 -11.09 -17.56 -0.35
N LYS A 18 -11.08 -18.17 0.85
CA LYS A 18 -11.96 -17.75 1.94
C LYS A 18 -11.56 -16.35 2.41
N ALA A 19 -12.53 -15.43 2.62
CA ALA A 19 -12.27 -14.04 2.98
C ALA A 19 -11.26 -13.89 4.14
N LYS A 20 -11.43 -14.67 5.23
CA LYS A 20 -10.51 -14.62 6.37
C LYS A 20 -9.08 -15.05 6.01
N SER A 21 -8.92 -16.15 5.25
CA SER A 21 -7.59 -16.64 4.83
C SER A 21 -6.95 -15.73 3.78
N GLU A 22 -7.74 -15.16 2.90
CA GLU A 22 -7.27 -14.18 1.91
C GLU A 22 -6.80 -12.88 2.58
N LEU A 23 -7.54 -12.37 3.56
CA LEU A 23 -7.14 -11.20 4.34
C LEU A 23 -5.80 -11.42 5.04
N ILE A 24 -5.64 -12.55 5.73
CA ILE A 24 -4.39 -12.88 6.45
C ILE A 24 -3.23 -13.05 5.47
N ALA A 25 -3.42 -13.85 4.42
CA ALA A 25 -2.38 -14.12 3.43
C ALA A 25 -1.97 -12.83 2.69
N SER A 26 -2.95 -12.01 2.30
CA SER A 26 -2.68 -10.73 1.63
C SER A 26 -1.98 -9.74 2.54
N CYS A 27 -2.34 -9.68 3.82
CA CYS A 27 -1.65 -8.85 4.82
C CYS A 27 -0.17 -9.24 4.91
N VAL A 28 0.13 -10.52 5.05
CA VAL A 28 1.50 -11.03 5.14
C VAL A 28 2.25 -10.76 3.83
N LEU A 29 1.65 -11.06 2.68
CA LEU A 29 2.27 -10.81 1.37
C LEU A 29 2.50 -9.32 1.12
N GLY A 30 1.58 -8.46 1.50
CA GLY A 30 1.72 -7.01 1.36
C GLY A 30 2.85 -6.45 2.23
N ALA A 31 2.94 -6.90 3.48
CA ALA A 31 4.05 -6.57 4.37
C ALA A 31 5.40 -6.98 3.77
N LEU A 32 5.48 -8.22 3.27
CA LEU A 32 6.68 -8.75 2.63
C LEU A 32 7.08 -7.97 1.38
N LEU A 33 6.12 -7.73 0.48
CA LEU A 33 6.40 -7.00 -0.77
C LEU A 33 6.93 -5.60 -0.47
N LEU A 34 6.39 -4.91 0.53
CA LEU A 34 6.89 -3.58 0.86
C LEU A 34 8.26 -3.63 1.53
N CYS A 35 8.52 -4.60 2.40
CA CYS A 35 9.86 -4.80 2.98
C CYS A 35 10.91 -5.11 1.90
N VAL A 36 10.58 -5.96 0.91
CA VAL A 36 11.48 -6.26 -0.22
C VAL A 36 11.77 -5.01 -1.02
N THR A 37 10.74 -4.28 -1.41
CA THR A 37 10.90 -3.08 -2.23
C THR A 37 11.65 -1.98 -1.48
N ASP A 38 11.48 -1.88 -0.17
CA ASP A 38 12.22 -0.97 0.69
C ASP A 38 13.70 -1.35 0.77
N SER A 39 14.00 -2.64 1.03
CA SER A 39 15.38 -3.15 1.04
C SER A 39 16.06 -2.98 -0.32
N LEU A 40 15.32 -3.20 -1.40
CA LEU A 40 15.82 -3.02 -2.76
C LEU A 40 16.08 -1.54 -3.08
N ALA A 41 15.24 -0.63 -2.60
CA ALA A 41 15.46 0.81 -2.72
C ALA A 41 16.74 1.25 -1.99
N ILE A 42 17.00 0.71 -0.80
CA ILE A 42 18.26 0.96 -0.05
C ILE A 42 19.46 0.44 -0.86
N PHE A 43 19.38 -0.80 -1.35
CA PHE A 43 20.46 -1.41 -2.12
C PHE A 43 20.79 -0.60 -3.39
N LEU A 44 19.77 -0.19 -4.14
CA LEU A 44 19.96 0.62 -5.35
C LEU A 44 20.45 2.03 -5.05
N ALA A 45 20.10 2.60 -3.89
CA ALA A 45 20.58 3.92 -3.48
C ALA A 45 22.09 3.98 -3.27
N GLN A 46 22.78 2.84 -3.09
CA GLN A 46 24.24 2.80 -2.99
C GLN A 46 24.93 3.22 -4.31
N TRP A 47 24.24 3.09 -5.43
CA TRP A 47 24.78 3.38 -6.76
C TRP A 47 24.19 4.67 -7.37
N SER A 48 23.34 5.37 -6.62
CA SER A 48 22.74 6.65 -7.04
C SER A 48 23.16 7.77 -6.08
N LEU A 49 23.30 8.97 -6.62
CA LEU A 49 23.62 10.16 -5.83
C LEU A 49 22.44 10.59 -4.93
N ASP A 50 21.22 10.16 -5.28
CA ASP A 50 19.99 10.49 -4.57
C ASP A 50 19.30 9.22 -4.03
N MET A 51 18.60 9.38 -2.92
CA MET A 51 17.80 8.30 -2.34
C MET A 51 16.60 7.96 -3.23
N ILE A 52 16.47 6.69 -3.58
CA ILE A 52 15.34 6.19 -4.36
C ILE A 52 14.12 6.06 -3.43
N PRO A 53 13.02 6.80 -3.69
CA PRO A 53 11.81 6.65 -2.91
C PRO A 53 11.25 5.23 -3.01
N THR A 54 10.82 4.66 -1.89
CA THR A 54 10.26 3.29 -1.83
C THR A 54 9.04 3.14 -2.75
N GLY A 55 8.26 4.22 -2.92
CA GLY A 55 7.12 4.25 -3.84
C GLY A 55 7.51 4.04 -5.31
N THR A 56 8.64 4.61 -5.76
CA THR A 56 9.13 4.39 -7.14
C THR A 56 9.67 2.98 -7.32
N ALA A 57 10.34 2.43 -6.30
CA ALA A 57 10.80 1.04 -6.32
C ALA A 57 9.61 0.06 -6.37
N THR A 58 8.53 0.32 -5.60
CA THR A 58 7.31 -0.49 -5.66
C THR A 58 6.61 -0.40 -7.01
N ALA A 59 6.61 0.76 -7.65
CA ALA A 59 6.06 0.92 -8.99
C ALA A 59 6.89 0.15 -10.05
N GLY A 60 8.21 0.20 -9.93
CA GLY A 60 9.12 -0.51 -10.84
C GLY A 60 8.93 -2.03 -10.83
N ILE A 61 8.63 -2.62 -9.68
CA ILE A 61 8.33 -4.05 -9.53
C ILE A 61 6.84 -4.33 -9.82
N GLY A 62 5.97 -3.46 -9.35
CA GLY A 62 4.52 -3.63 -9.39
C GLY A 62 3.95 -3.55 -10.80
N ALA A 63 4.39 -2.61 -11.61
CA ALA A 63 3.86 -2.43 -12.96
C ALA A 63 4.11 -3.64 -13.88
N PRO A 64 5.33 -4.23 -13.97
CA PRO A 64 5.54 -5.46 -14.72
C PRO A 64 4.73 -6.64 -14.18
N ALA A 65 4.65 -6.81 -12.86
CA ALA A 65 3.86 -7.86 -12.25
C ALA A 65 2.38 -7.75 -12.62
N LEU A 66 1.83 -6.53 -12.64
CA LEU A 66 0.45 -6.28 -13.08
C LEU A 66 0.23 -6.61 -14.54
N ILE A 67 1.16 -6.25 -15.43
CA ILE A 67 1.07 -6.59 -16.85
C ILE A 67 0.99 -8.11 -17.04
N ILE A 68 1.79 -8.87 -16.29
CA ILE A 68 1.79 -10.34 -16.34
C ILE A 68 0.46 -10.90 -15.83
N ILE A 69 -0.05 -10.38 -14.69
CA ILE A 69 -1.33 -10.81 -14.11
C ILE A 69 -2.48 -10.45 -15.05
N ALA A 70 -2.52 -9.22 -15.58
CA ALA A 70 -3.55 -8.76 -16.48
C ALA A 70 -3.59 -9.58 -17.77
N ARG A 71 -2.44 -9.91 -18.37
CA ARG A 71 -2.38 -10.76 -19.57
C ARG A 71 -2.95 -12.14 -19.33
N LYS A 72 -2.69 -12.76 -18.18
CA LYS A 72 -3.25 -14.06 -17.82
C LYS A 72 -4.78 -14.01 -17.61
N GLN A 73 -5.28 -12.90 -17.07
CA GLN A 73 -6.73 -12.72 -16.84
C GLN A 73 -7.47 -12.36 -18.11
N MET A 74 -6.88 -11.56 -19.00
CA MET A 74 -7.51 -11.21 -20.29
C MET A 74 -7.68 -12.41 -21.21
N SER A 75 -6.77 -13.39 -21.19
CA SER A 75 -6.91 -14.64 -21.94
C SER A 75 -8.09 -15.51 -21.46
N ALA A 76 -8.61 -15.27 -20.24
CA ALA A 76 -9.77 -15.97 -19.68
C ALA A 76 -11.09 -15.19 -19.87
N GLN A 77 -11.05 -13.96 -20.37
CA GLN A 77 -12.16 -13.01 -20.35
C GLN A 77 -12.96 -12.90 -21.65
N ASP A 78 -12.70 -13.76 -22.63
CA ASP A 78 -13.60 -13.92 -23.78
C ASP A 78 -14.93 -14.61 -23.43
N GLN A 79 -15.15 -14.95 -22.15
CA GLN A 79 -16.42 -15.43 -21.63
C GLN A 79 -16.94 -14.44 -20.59
N LEU A 80 -18.10 -13.87 -20.88
CA LEU A 80 -18.86 -12.82 -20.16
C LEU A 80 -19.29 -13.14 -18.71
N PHE A 81 -18.63 -14.03 -18.02
CA PHE A 81 -18.89 -14.32 -16.62
C PHE A 81 -17.60 -14.24 -15.81
N PHE A 82 -17.55 -13.27 -14.90
CA PHE A 82 -16.54 -13.16 -13.86
C PHE A 82 -16.66 -14.37 -12.91
N SER A 83 -16.09 -15.51 -13.29
CA SER A 83 -15.89 -16.58 -12.33
C SER A 83 -14.53 -16.32 -11.67
N MET A 84 -14.53 -16.01 -10.37
CA MET A 84 -13.28 -16.06 -9.61
C MET A 84 -12.62 -17.42 -9.84
N PRO A 85 -11.32 -17.48 -10.15
CA PRO A 85 -10.64 -18.75 -10.36
C PRO A 85 -10.92 -19.65 -9.14
N LYS A 86 -11.50 -20.82 -9.39
CA LYS A 86 -11.67 -21.85 -8.37
C LYS A 86 -10.29 -22.37 -8.04
N GLY A 87 -9.63 -21.74 -7.07
CA GLY A 87 -8.38 -22.24 -6.55
C GLY A 87 -8.54 -23.59 -5.86
N PRO A 88 -7.46 -24.30 -5.59
CA PRO A 88 -7.49 -25.57 -4.88
C PRO A 88 -8.23 -25.41 -3.54
N LYS A 89 -9.04 -26.40 -3.18
CA LYS A 89 -9.84 -26.40 -1.92
C LYS A 89 -8.97 -26.36 -0.66
N PHE A 90 -7.71 -26.73 -0.77
CA PHE A 90 -6.74 -26.73 0.31
C PHE A 90 -5.44 -26.07 -0.13
N ILE A 91 -4.90 -25.23 0.74
CA ILE A 91 -3.60 -24.61 0.53
C ILE A 91 -2.55 -25.68 0.76
N SER A 92 -1.67 -25.86 -0.21
CA SER A 92 -0.57 -26.80 -0.09
C SER A 92 0.32 -26.43 1.11
N PRO A 93 0.73 -27.40 1.97
CA PRO A 93 1.72 -27.16 3.02
C PRO A 93 3.02 -26.53 2.48
N VAL A 94 3.37 -26.81 1.22
CA VAL A 94 4.50 -26.22 0.51
C VAL A 94 4.33 -24.70 0.34
N ALA A 95 3.10 -24.22 0.11
CA ALA A 95 2.85 -22.78 0.00
C ALA A 95 3.09 -22.04 1.33
N TYR A 96 2.72 -22.64 2.47
CA TYR A 96 3.03 -22.07 3.78
C TYR A 96 4.53 -22.08 4.08
N PHE A 97 5.23 -23.18 3.72
CA PHE A 97 6.68 -23.28 3.90
C PHE A 97 7.41 -22.26 3.03
N LEU A 98 7.07 -22.14 1.75
CA LEU A 98 7.64 -21.13 0.85
C LEU A 98 7.36 -19.70 1.32
N LEU A 99 6.14 -19.44 1.80
CA LEU A 99 5.80 -18.14 2.37
C LEU A 99 6.65 -17.87 3.63
N GLY A 100 6.77 -18.81 4.53
CA GLY A 100 7.57 -18.70 5.75
C GLY A 100 9.06 -18.50 5.48
N THR A 101 9.65 -19.25 4.55
CA THR A 101 11.06 -19.10 4.16
C THR A 101 11.33 -17.78 3.44
N MET A 102 10.38 -17.33 2.61
CA MET A 102 10.45 -16.02 1.96
C MET A 102 10.40 -14.89 2.99
N ILE A 103 9.50 -14.99 3.99
CA ILE A 103 9.40 -14.03 5.11
C ILE A 103 10.73 -13.96 5.86
N PHE A 104 11.23 -15.12 6.29
CA PHE A 104 12.47 -15.18 7.07
C PHE A 104 13.67 -14.67 6.26
N GLY A 105 13.79 -15.06 4.99
CA GLY A 105 14.86 -14.61 4.10
C GLY A 105 14.83 -13.09 3.88
N LEU A 106 13.65 -12.50 3.73
CA LEU A 106 13.50 -11.07 3.51
C LEU A 106 13.74 -10.24 4.77
N LEU A 107 13.29 -10.71 5.94
CA LEU A 107 13.60 -10.07 7.21
C LEU A 107 15.11 -10.13 7.49
N ALA A 108 15.76 -11.26 7.21
CA ALA A 108 17.20 -11.40 7.33
C ALA A 108 17.97 -10.47 6.37
N LEU A 109 17.57 -10.40 5.10
CA LEU A 109 18.15 -9.48 4.11
C LEU A 109 17.98 -8.01 4.52
N SER A 110 16.80 -7.63 4.97
CA SER A 110 16.51 -6.26 5.42
C SER A 110 17.32 -5.89 6.67
N SER A 111 17.54 -6.82 7.60
CA SER A 111 18.33 -6.56 8.81
C SER A 111 19.84 -6.54 8.57
N LEU A 112 20.32 -7.26 7.57
CA LEU A 112 21.75 -7.46 7.30
C LEU A 112 22.32 -6.53 6.22
N SER A 113 21.47 -5.88 5.41
CA SER A 113 21.96 -4.97 4.35
C SER A 113 22.41 -3.63 4.92
N GLN A 114 23.70 -3.37 4.88
CA GLN A 114 24.30 -2.06 5.22
C GLN A 114 24.71 -1.29 3.97
N PRO A 115 24.29 -0.03 3.81
CA PRO A 115 24.66 0.77 2.64
C PRO A 115 26.05 1.41 2.69
N SER A 116 26.78 1.40 3.80
CA SER A 116 27.94 2.28 3.98
C SER A 116 29.18 1.70 4.66
N SER A 117 29.35 0.37 4.72
CA SER A 117 30.57 -0.16 5.33
C SER A 117 31.55 -0.66 4.26
N ASP A 118 32.80 -0.22 4.37
CA ASP A 118 33.93 -0.73 3.57
C ASP A 118 34.20 -2.24 3.79
N MET A 119 33.46 -2.87 4.71
CA MET A 119 33.65 -4.25 5.13
C MET A 119 32.71 -5.28 4.47
N GLY A 120 31.82 -4.90 3.56
CA GLY A 120 30.94 -5.83 2.87
C GLY A 120 29.46 -5.59 3.05
N TYR A 121 28.64 -6.27 2.21
CA TYR A 121 27.19 -6.03 2.09
C TYR A 121 26.35 -6.62 3.25
N PHE A 122 26.91 -7.42 4.11
CA PHE A 122 26.19 -8.12 5.19
C PHE A 122 26.93 -7.96 6.52
N VAL A 123 26.65 -6.86 7.20
CA VAL A 123 27.15 -6.58 8.55
C VAL A 123 25.97 -6.44 9.49
N ILE A 124 26.04 -7.03 10.67
CA ILE A 124 25.03 -6.87 11.71
C ILE A 124 25.02 -5.41 12.14
N PRO A 125 23.86 -4.73 12.06
CA PRO A 125 23.76 -3.32 12.39
C PRO A 125 24.11 -3.07 13.86
N ASP A 126 24.84 -1.99 14.12
CA ASP A 126 25.08 -1.52 15.48
C ASP A 126 23.81 -0.90 16.12
N ALA A 127 23.89 -0.50 17.38
CA ALA A 127 22.76 0.07 18.11
C ALA A 127 22.23 1.37 17.47
N PHE A 128 23.11 2.17 16.90
CA PHE A 128 22.72 3.42 16.23
C PHE A 128 22.03 3.14 14.90
N GLU A 129 22.61 2.29 14.07
CA GLU A 129 22.02 1.89 12.81
C GLU A 129 20.67 1.19 13.01
N TRP A 130 20.55 0.34 14.05
CA TRP A 130 19.31 -0.30 14.41
C TRP A 130 18.23 0.73 14.78
N SER A 131 18.59 1.79 15.52
CA SER A 131 17.64 2.84 15.91
C SER A 131 17.00 3.55 14.71
N ILE A 132 17.70 3.65 13.58
CA ILE A 132 17.21 4.24 12.32
C ILE A 132 16.41 3.22 11.49
N ARG A 133 16.77 1.93 11.58
CA ARG A 133 16.19 0.89 10.71
C ARG A 133 14.85 0.35 11.20
N TRP A 134 14.70 0.14 12.52
CA TRP A 134 13.50 -0.48 13.03
C TRP A 134 12.20 0.32 12.75
N PRO A 135 12.17 1.67 12.82
CA PRO A 135 10.95 2.41 12.50
C PRO A 135 10.57 2.27 11.03
N ARG A 136 11.57 2.25 10.16
CA ARG A 136 11.41 2.05 8.73
C ARG A 136 10.85 0.67 8.40
N MET A 137 11.44 -0.39 8.98
CA MET A 137 10.96 -1.77 8.81
C MET A 137 9.53 -1.94 9.33
N LEU A 138 9.25 -1.39 10.51
CA LEU A 138 7.91 -1.41 11.10
C LEU A 138 6.90 -0.74 10.17
N THR A 139 7.25 0.43 9.63
CA THR A 139 6.43 1.17 8.67
C THR A 139 6.17 0.34 7.41
N ALA A 140 7.18 -0.28 6.84
CA ALA A 140 7.03 -1.12 5.65
C ALA A 140 6.10 -2.32 5.90
N ILE A 141 6.27 -3.00 7.03
CA ILE A 141 5.43 -4.14 7.40
C ILE A 141 3.95 -3.74 7.50
N PHE A 142 3.68 -2.72 8.31
CA PHE A 142 2.28 -2.35 8.58
C PHE A 142 1.62 -1.61 7.42
N ALA A 143 2.34 -0.72 6.73
CA ALA A 143 1.79 -0.06 5.54
C ALA A 143 1.50 -1.08 4.42
N GLY A 144 2.43 -2.02 4.15
CA GLY A 144 2.22 -3.06 3.16
C GLY A 144 1.06 -3.98 3.50
N GLY A 145 0.99 -4.45 4.75
CA GLY A 145 -0.10 -5.28 5.24
C GLY A 145 -1.45 -4.56 5.20
N GLY A 146 -1.50 -3.31 5.66
CA GLY A 146 -2.71 -2.50 5.65
C GLY A 146 -3.24 -2.23 4.24
N LEU A 147 -2.35 -1.86 3.31
CA LEU A 147 -2.72 -1.65 1.90
C LEU A 147 -3.25 -2.93 1.24
N ALA A 148 -2.65 -4.07 1.55
CA ALA A 148 -3.11 -5.36 1.02
C ALA A 148 -4.49 -5.75 1.55
N VAL A 149 -4.76 -5.55 2.85
CA VAL A 149 -6.08 -5.78 3.46
C VAL A 149 -7.14 -4.86 2.85
N ALA A 150 -6.83 -3.57 2.69
CA ALA A 150 -7.71 -2.62 2.02
C ALA A 150 -7.99 -3.04 0.57
N GLY A 151 -6.96 -3.54 -0.13
CA GLY A 151 -7.09 -4.11 -1.47
C GLY A 151 -8.05 -5.30 -1.53
N VAL A 152 -7.93 -6.27 -0.60
CA VAL A 152 -8.85 -7.43 -0.53
C VAL A 152 -10.30 -6.96 -0.37
N ILE A 153 -10.54 -6.07 0.60
CA ILE A 153 -11.89 -5.57 0.88
C ILE A 153 -12.47 -4.90 -0.36
N LEU A 154 -11.69 -4.00 -0.99
CA LEU A 154 -12.16 -3.26 -2.16
C LEU A 154 -12.40 -4.17 -3.36
N GLN A 155 -11.48 -5.09 -3.66
CA GLN A 155 -11.61 -6.03 -4.77
C GLN A 155 -12.84 -6.93 -4.63
N ARG A 156 -13.16 -7.32 -3.39
CA ARG A 156 -14.39 -8.09 -3.10
C ARG A 156 -15.65 -7.25 -3.22
N LEU A 157 -15.67 -6.02 -2.68
CA LEU A 157 -16.82 -5.13 -2.76
C LEU A 157 -17.16 -4.70 -4.18
N VAL A 158 -16.13 -4.48 -5.00
CA VAL A 158 -16.27 -3.99 -6.37
C VAL A 158 -16.36 -5.13 -7.38
N TYR A 159 -16.16 -6.37 -6.97
CA TYR A 159 -16.04 -7.54 -7.83
C TYR A 159 -15.00 -7.39 -8.95
N ASN A 160 -13.94 -6.61 -8.69
CA ASN A 160 -12.88 -6.36 -9.65
C ASN A 160 -11.50 -6.62 -9.02
N PRO A 161 -10.74 -7.64 -9.49
CA PRO A 161 -9.41 -7.95 -8.97
C PRO A 161 -8.37 -6.86 -9.26
N LEU A 162 -8.67 -5.92 -10.15
CA LEU A 162 -7.82 -4.77 -10.47
C LEU A 162 -8.18 -3.52 -9.65
N ALA A 163 -9.14 -3.60 -8.73
CA ALA A 163 -9.46 -2.48 -7.86
C ALA A 163 -8.36 -2.26 -6.80
N SER A 164 -7.96 -1.01 -6.61
CA SER A 164 -7.02 -0.57 -5.58
C SER A 164 -7.56 0.63 -4.80
N PRO A 165 -7.12 0.83 -3.55
CA PRO A 165 -7.56 1.98 -2.75
C PRO A 165 -7.25 3.34 -3.39
N ASP A 166 -6.22 3.43 -4.22
CA ASP A 166 -5.83 4.67 -4.89
C ASP A 166 -6.89 5.18 -5.89
N ILE A 167 -7.65 4.26 -6.50
CA ILE A 167 -8.72 4.58 -7.45
C ILE A 167 -9.86 5.37 -6.77
N LEU A 168 -9.96 5.28 -5.45
CA LEU A 168 -11.03 5.95 -4.68
C LEU A 168 -10.70 7.40 -4.28
N GLY A 169 -9.54 7.93 -4.66
CA GLY A 169 -9.13 9.30 -4.33
C GLY A 169 -8.66 9.50 -2.90
N VAL A 170 -8.57 8.43 -2.10
CA VAL A 170 -8.20 8.50 -0.68
C VAL A 170 -6.78 9.04 -0.51
N SER A 171 -5.84 8.56 -1.32
CA SER A 171 -4.44 9.04 -1.31
C SER A 171 -4.33 10.49 -1.75
N ALA A 172 -5.06 10.89 -2.79
CA ALA A 172 -5.07 12.28 -3.27
C ALA A 172 -5.66 13.23 -2.22
N GLY A 173 -6.69 12.79 -1.48
CA GLY A 173 -7.26 13.54 -0.36
C GLY A 173 -6.27 13.77 0.78
N ALA A 174 -5.48 12.74 1.14
CA ALA A 174 -4.41 12.86 2.14
C ALA A 174 -3.38 13.93 1.75
N VAL A 175 -2.90 13.84 0.51
CA VAL A 175 -1.90 14.77 -0.04
C VAL A 175 -2.43 16.19 -0.08
N LEU A 176 -3.66 16.37 -0.55
CA LEU A 176 -4.28 17.69 -0.62
C LEU A 176 -4.38 18.33 0.78
N ALA A 177 -4.81 17.56 1.79
CA ALA A 177 -4.90 18.06 3.17
C ALA A 177 -3.54 18.51 3.71
N LEU A 178 -2.47 17.77 3.44
CA LEU A 178 -1.11 18.14 3.85
C LEU A 178 -0.64 19.44 3.15
N ILE A 179 -0.88 19.55 1.84
CA ILE A 179 -0.53 20.77 1.09
C ILE A 179 -1.30 21.97 1.62
N PHE A 180 -2.61 21.84 1.83
CA PHE A 180 -3.43 22.93 2.38
C PHE A 180 -2.94 23.33 3.78
N SER A 181 -2.68 22.36 4.67
CA SER A 181 -2.15 22.65 6.00
C SER A 181 -0.81 23.38 5.93
N SER A 182 0.09 22.97 5.02
CA SER A 182 1.37 23.65 4.83
C SER A 182 1.21 25.07 4.32
N LEU A 183 0.34 25.30 3.34
CA LEU A 183 0.13 26.62 2.75
C LEU A 183 -0.57 27.61 3.71
N PHE A 184 -1.55 27.15 4.48
CA PHE A 184 -2.34 28.04 5.34
C PHE A 184 -1.77 28.20 6.75
N MET A 185 -1.12 27.18 7.28
CA MET A 185 -0.55 27.22 8.63
C MET A 185 0.94 27.52 8.66
N GLY A 186 1.60 27.56 7.49
CA GLY A 186 3.04 27.85 7.39
C GLY A 186 3.96 26.77 7.96
N TYR A 187 3.41 25.61 8.34
CA TYR A 187 4.21 24.51 8.87
C TYR A 187 4.94 23.78 7.74
N SER A 188 6.17 23.35 8.03
CA SER A 188 6.84 22.42 7.13
C SER A 188 6.07 21.09 7.08
N ILE A 189 5.99 20.46 5.91
CA ILE A 189 5.23 19.21 5.74
C ILE A 189 5.76 18.10 6.66
N HIS A 190 7.04 18.14 7.00
CA HIS A 190 7.66 17.19 7.93
C HIS A 190 7.19 17.35 9.39
N SER A 191 6.72 18.53 9.77
CA SER A 191 6.17 18.78 11.12
C SER A 191 4.65 18.50 11.20
N LEU A 192 4.00 18.22 10.07
CA LEU A 192 2.58 17.92 10.05
C LEU A 192 2.32 16.51 10.57
N SER A 193 1.41 16.43 11.53
CA SER A 193 0.99 15.16 12.11
C SER A 193 0.38 14.23 11.05
N PRO A 194 0.64 12.92 11.09
CA PRO A 194 -0.04 11.90 10.26
C PRO A 194 -1.56 11.99 10.31
N TRP A 195 -2.12 12.56 11.38
CA TRP A 195 -3.56 12.80 11.53
C TRP A 195 -4.14 13.75 10.48
N VAL A 196 -3.36 14.71 9.97
CA VAL A 196 -3.81 15.60 8.89
C VAL A 196 -4.03 14.80 7.60
N ALA A 197 -3.10 13.92 7.26
CA ALA A 197 -3.23 13.01 6.12
C ALA A 197 -4.43 12.06 6.29
N PHE A 198 -4.60 11.50 7.49
CA PHE A 198 -5.74 10.64 7.82
C PHE A 198 -7.07 11.37 7.67
N LEU A 199 -7.20 12.59 8.18
CA LEU A 199 -8.40 13.41 8.03
C LEU A 199 -8.70 13.72 6.56
N GLY A 200 -7.68 14.07 5.77
CA GLY A 200 -7.86 14.30 4.33
C GLY A 200 -8.35 13.04 3.59
N SER A 201 -7.78 11.89 3.92
CA SER A 201 -8.24 10.60 3.41
C SER A 201 -9.69 10.29 3.82
N ALA A 202 -10.03 10.52 5.08
CA ALA A 202 -11.37 10.29 5.60
C ALA A 202 -12.40 11.20 4.94
N ILE A 203 -12.08 12.48 4.73
CA ILE A 203 -12.95 13.43 4.01
C ILE A 203 -13.17 12.98 2.57
N ALA A 204 -12.12 12.60 1.86
CA ALA A 204 -12.23 12.08 0.49
C ALA A 204 -13.11 10.83 0.41
N LEU A 205 -12.93 9.90 1.34
CA LEU A 205 -13.76 8.70 1.43
C LEU A 205 -15.22 9.03 1.77
N CYS A 206 -15.47 9.91 2.73
CA CYS A 206 -16.82 10.36 3.06
C CYS A 206 -17.51 11.02 1.87
N LEU A 207 -16.78 11.85 1.12
CA LEU A 207 -17.29 12.49 -0.09
C LEU A 207 -17.65 11.46 -1.15
N LEU A 208 -16.79 10.46 -1.38
CA LEU A 208 -17.05 9.35 -2.29
C LEU A 208 -18.32 8.59 -1.89
N LEU A 209 -18.46 8.23 -0.61
CA LEU A 209 -19.62 7.51 -0.09
C LEU A 209 -20.90 8.35 -0.19
N PHE A 210 -20.80 9.66 0.08
CA PHE A 210 -21.93 10.57 -0.06
C PHE A 210 -22.42 10.66 -1.51
N LEU A 211 -21.49 10.78 -2.47
CA LEU A 211 -21.82 10.76 -3.91
C LEU A 211 -22.37 9.42 -4.37
N GLY A 212 -21.81 8.31 -3.85
CA GLY A 212 -22.25 6.94 -4.18
C GLY A 212 -23.62 6.57 -3.60
N LYS A 213 -24.05 7.20 -2.49
CA LYS A 213 -25.31 6.92 -1.82
C LYS A 213 -26.52 7.07 -2.74
N LYS A 214 -26.52 8.12 -3.59
CA LYS A 214 -27.62 8.39 -4.55
C LYS A 214 -27.86 7.21 -5.53
N HIS A 215 -26.82 6.43 -5.78
CA HIS A 215 -26.82 5.32 -6.75
C HIS A 215 -26.75 3.96 -6.06
N GLN A 216 -27.19 3.88 -4.79
CA GLN A 216 -27.23 2.62 -4.01
C GLN A 216 -25.88 1.88 -3.93
N PHE A 217 -24.78 2.63 -3.99
CA PHE A 217 -23.41 2.08 -3.95
C PHE A 217 -23.10 1.06 -5.04
N ALA A 218 -23.75 1.17 -6.22
CA ALA A 218 -23.44 0.28 -7.33
C ALA A 218 -21.94 0.29 -7.65
N PRO A 219 -21.27 -0.89 -7.75
CA PRO A 219 -19.81 -0.98 -7.87
C PRO A 219 -19.22 -0.20 -9.04
N SER A 220 -19.86 -0.26 -10.22
CA SER A 220 -19.41 0.50 -11.41
C SER A 220 -19.50 2.01 -11.21
N ILE A 221 -20.52 2.50 -10.50
CA ILE A 221 -20.68 3.93 -10.22
C ILE A 221 -19.68 4.38 -9.17
N LEU A 222 -19.41 3.55 -8.15
CA LEU A 222 -18.38 3.86 -7.15
C LEU A 222 -16.99 3.98 -7.80
N ILE A 223 -16.65 3.08 -8.73
CA ILE A 223 -15.39 3.17 -9.47
C ILE A 223 -15.34 4.45 -10.29
N LEU A 224 -16.37 4.73 -11.09
CA LEU A 224 -16.39 5.91 -11.95
C LEU A 224 -16.32 7.20 -11.13
N THR A 225 -17.10 7.27 -10.05
CA THR A 225 -17.07 8.42 -9.13
C THR A 225 -15.72 8.55 -8.44
N GLY A 226 -15.11 7.42 -8.03
CA GLY A 226 -13.77 7.38 -7.44
C GLY A 226 -12.71 7.91 -8.39
N ILE A 227 -12.66 7.42 -9.62
CA ILE A 227 -11.72 7.90 -10.65
C ILE A 227 -11.91 9.40 -10.90
N SER A 228 -13.17 9.86 -11.03
CA SER A 228 -13.48 11.26 -11.24
C SER A 228 -13.06 12.14 -10.05
N LEU A 229 -13.31 11.67 -8.83
CA LEU A 229 -12.88 12.36 -7.61
C LEU A 229 -11.35 12.41 -7.51
N THR A 230 -10.67 11.30 -7.79
CA THR A 230 -9.20 11.24 -7.83
C THR A 230 -8.66 12.28 -8.81
N ALA A 231 -9.18 12.33 -10.03
CA ALA A 231 -8.73 13.29 -11.04
C ALA A 231 -8.91 14.75 -10.60
N VAL A 232 -10.03 15.09 -9.96
CA VAL A 232 -10.25 16.43 -9.41
C VAL A 232 -9.28 16.73 -8.27
N LEU A 233 -9.10 15.80 -7.33
CA LEU A 233 -8.17 16.00 -6.21
C LEU A 233 -6.72 16.12 -6.68
N GLU A 234 -6.30 15.31 -7.64
CA GLU A 234 -4.97 15.40 -8.25
C GLU A 234 -4.77 16.73 -9.00
N ALA A 235 -5.77 17.21 -9.72
CA ALA A 235 -5.71 18.52 -10.36
C ALA A 235 -5.55 19.65 -9.33
N LEU A 236 -6.24 19.56 -8.19
CA LEU A 236 -6.08 20.52 -7.08
C LEU A 236 -4.68 20.41 -6.45
N VAL A 237 -4.14 19.20 -6.28
CA VAL A 237 -2.76 18.98 -5.83
C VAL A 237 -1.78 19.66 -6.78
N GLN A 238 -1.89 19.40 -8.08
CA GLN A 238 -1.01 20.00 -9.10
C GLN A 238 -1.11 21.53 -9.09
N PHE A 239 -2.32 22.08 -9.02
CA PHE A 239 -2.50 23.52 -8.90
C PHE A 239 -1.87 24.08 -7.62
N SER A 240 -2.05 23.43 -6.50
CA SER A 240 -1.48 23.85 -5.21
C SER A 240 0.05 23.83 -5.23
N LEU A 241 0.66 22.83 -5.90
CA LEU A 241 2.12 22.74 -6.08
C LEU A 241 2.71 23.94 -6.85
N THR A 242 1.93 24.63 -7.70
CA THR A 242 2.39 25.85 -8.38
C THR A 242 2.54 27.03 -7.43
N ARG A 243 1.87 27.00 -6.27
CA ARG A 243 1.90 28.03 -5.25
C ARG A 243 2.93 27.80 -4.16
N VAL A 244 3.46 26.56 -4.06
CA VAL A 244 4.52 26.21 -3.11
C VAL A 244 5.87 26.68 -3.67
N GLY A 245 6.59 27.51 -2.91
CA GLY A 245 7.91 28.01 -3.27
C GLY A 245 9.01 26.93 -3.11
N GLU A 246 10.01 27.20 -2.26
CA GLU A 246 11.17 26.34 -2.05
C GLU A 246 10.86 24.93 -1.55
N GLY A 247 9.70 24.71 -0.87
CA GLY A 247 9.26 23.39 -0.40
C GLY A 247 8.77 22.43 -1.48
N LYS A 248 8.74 22.82 -2.75
CA LYS A 248 8.19 22.02 -3.86
C LYS A 248 8.90 20.67 -4.03
N TYR A 249 10.22 20.65 -3.96
CA TYR A 249 11.01 19.40 -4.09
C TYR A 249 10.76 18.45 -2.91
N THR A 250 10.62 18.98 -1.71
CA THR A 250 10.26 18.19 -0.52
C THR A 250 8.89 17.55 -0.66
N LEU A 251 7.90 18.28 -1.18
CA LEU A 251 6.58 17.77 -1.48
C LEU A 251 6.59 16.67 -2.55
N LEU A 252 7.33 16.88 -3.63
CA LEU A 252 7.45 15.88 -4.70
C LEU A 252 8.11 14.61 -4.19
N ALA A 253 9.16 14.71 -3.37
CA ALA A 253 9.81 13.57 -2.73
C ALA A 253 8.84 12.83 -1.77
N TRP A 254 7.98 13.57 -1.06
CA TRP A 254 6.96 12.99 -0.19
C TRP A 254 5.84 12.29 -0.99
N LEU A 255 5.40 12.90 -2.10
CA LEU A 255 4.43 12.31 -3.02
C LEU A 255 4.92 11.00 -3.66
N ALA A 256 6.22 10.90 -3.92
CA ALA A 256 6.83 9.66 -4.42
C ALA A 256 6.74 8.50 -3.42
N GLY A 257 6.46 8.81 -2.14
CA GLY A 257 6.35 7.84 -1.04
C GLY A 257 7.71 7.34 -0.58
N SER A 258 8.03 7.56 0.69
CA SER A 258 9.29 7.10 1.27
C SER A 258 9.10 6.68 2.73
N THR A 259 9.74 5.59 3.10
CA THR A 259 9.83 5.12 4.48
C THR A 259 11.05 5.70 5.20
N TYR A 260 11.89 6.48 4.51
CA TYR A 260 13.23 6.85 4.95
C TYR A 260 13.27 7.80 6.16
N ARG A 261 12.30 8.70 6.29
CA ARG A 261 12.25 9.73 7.37
C ARG A 261 11.14 9.48 8.37
N VAL A 262 10.85 8.23 8.68
CA VAL A 262 9.81 7.91 9.65
C VAL A 262 10.39 7.96 11.06
N GLU A 263 9.80 8.79 11.90
CA GLU A 263 10.14 8.87 13.31
C GLU A 263 9.61 7.65 14.08
N PRO A 264 10.32 7.19 15.13
CA PRO A 264 9.91 6.03 15.95
C PRO A 264 8.48 6.12 16.49
N GLU A 265 8.08 7.30 16.94
CA GLU A 265 6.74 7.55 17.47
C GLU A 265 5.67 7.38 16.40
N SER A 266 5.86 7.98 15.21
CA SER A 266 4.95 7.86 14.08
C SER A 266 4.82 6.42 13.60
N ALA A 267 5.93 5.65 13.56
CA ALA A 267 5.93 4.25 13.18
C ALA A 267 5.13 3.40 14.16
N THR A 268 5.28 3.63 15.46
CA THR A 268 4.55 2.87 16.49
C THR A 268 3.05 3.19 16.49
N ILE A 269 2.66 4.47 16.38
CA ILE A 269 1.26 4.88 16.27
C ILE A 269 0.61 4.23 15.05
N MET A 270 1.28 4.30 13.90
CA MET A 270 0.80 3.68 12.66
C MET A 270 0.64 2.17 12.81
N ALA A 271 1.59 1.48 13.42
CA ALA A 271 1.54 0.04 13.66
C ALA A 271 0.32 -0.33 14.52
N VAL A 272 0.06 0.41 15.59
CA VAL A 272 -1.11 0.18 16.47
C VAL A 272 -2.42 0.41 15.72
N VAL A 273 -2.55 1.53 15.01
CA VAL A 273 -3.77 1.86 14.24
C VAL A 273 -4.04 0.82 13.16
N ILE A 274 -3.02 0.45 12.36
CA ILE A 274 -3.21 -0.53 11.29
C ILE A 274 -3.52 -1.91 11.87
N THR A 275 -2.88 -2.33 12.98
CA THR A 275 -3.22 -3.58 13.66
C THR A 275 -4.68 -3.61 14.08
N ALA A 276 -5.18 -2.52 14.67
CA ALA A 276 -6.59 -2.39 15.04
C ALA A 276 -7.50 -2.49 13.81
N CYS A 277 -7.17 -1.79 12.71
CA CYS A 277 -7.92 -1.87 11.46
C CYS A 277 -7.94 -3.28 10.86
N ILE A 278 -6.80 -3.99 10.86
CA ILE A 278 -6.71 -5.39 10.42
C ILE A 278 -7.57 -6.28 11.31
N GLY A 279 -7.52 -6.09 12.65
CA GLY A 279 -8.36 -6.80 13.61
C GLY A 279 -9.85 -6.63 13.30
N VAL A 280 -10.30 -5.41 13.08
CA VAL A 280 -11.68 -5.11 12.68
C VAL A 280 -12.03 -5.77 11.34
N ALA A 281 -11.16 -5.69 10.34
CA ALA A 281 -11.37 -6.34 9.05
C ALA A 281 -11.52 -7.86 9.17
N LEU A 282 -10.73 -8.50 10.04
CA LEU A 282 -10.83 -9.94 10.31
C LEU A 282 -12.12 -10.30 11.04
N LEU A 283 -12.58 -9.50 11.99
CA LEU A 283 -13.86 -9.68 12.67
C LEU A 283 -15.02 -9.54 11.68
N LEU A 284 -14.96 -8.57 10.78
CA LEU A 284 -15.97 -8.32 9.76
C LEU A 284 -15.84 -9.24 8.53
N SER A 285 -14.87 -10.16 8.49
CA SER A 285 -14.60 -11.03 7.34
C SER A 285 -15.82 -11.88 6.91
N ARG A 286 -16.71 -12.22 7.85
CA ARG A 286 -17.98 -12.91 7.56
C ARG A 286 -18.92 -12.04 6.73
N TRP A 287 -19.03 -10.75 7.07
CA TRP A 287 -19.85 -9.78 6.34
C TRP A 287 -19.30 -9.53 4.94
N VAL A 288 -17.98 -9.41 4.83
CA VAL A 288 -17.28 -9.28 3.52
C VAL A 288 -17.57 -10.49 2.64
N THR A 289 -17.69 -11.69 3.21
CA THR A 289 -18.06 -12.89 2.45
C THR A 289 -19.52 -12.84 2.00
N LEU A 290 -20.45 -12.41 2.88
CA LEU A 290 -21.86 -12.32 2.54
C LEU A 290 -22.20 -11.27 1.47
N ILE A 291 -21.45 -10.16 1.45
CA ILE A 291 -21.61 -9.11 0.43
C ILE A 291 -21.04 -9.58 -0.92
N ALA A 292 -20.05 -10.47 -0.90
CA ALA A 292 -19.36 -10.96 -2.09
C ALA A 292 -19.99 -12.25 -2.69
N THR A 293 -21.10 -12.73 -2.15
CA THR A 293 -21.91 -13.85 -2.69
C THR A 293 -23.21 -13.34 -3.26
#